data_7117ba91903a0adcf3f3b6eb74fbc0c9
#
_entry.id   7117ba91903a0adcf3f3b6eb74fbc0c9
#
_cell.length_a   1.000
_cell.length_b   1.000
_cell.length_c   1.000
_cell.angle_alpha   90.00
_cell.angle_beta   90.00
_cell.angle_gamma   90.00
#
_symmetry.space_group_name_H-M   'P 1'
#
loop_
_entity.id
_entity.type
_entity.pdbx_description
1 polymer ?
#
loop_
_entity_poly.entity_id
_entity_poly.type
_entity_poly.pdbx_seq_one_letter_code
_entity_poly.pdbx_strand_id
1 'polypeptide(L)'
;MKRALLCLLLALTMLLAAGCADWEVTEDPLGELSDFYQNENEEPEPEPLTAFTLPYIAGGTLDPVRTTDTMQQTVESLMYQGLFALDEQFRPQAVLADSWTYDSAQRTWTIRIKADAAFSDGSAVTAADVAATLERARTSERYAARLRDVTSVYVREDTVVVALSAPLATLPSRLDIPIIKAGTENRTAPTGSGPYLFAKDDTGAYLTANNRWWQDSSVLPLSTIRLQHCKDQDSALYAFTSREVQLLTLDLTGSNSTGVSGAGDYAEAATPVMQFLGMNTRRESLSDPALRRALSAGIDRETLVSSCLLGQGTAAQLPASPAYAGYDTALETPYDTAAYNRLLNAALGEQAEDETPLTLTLLVNEESSFKVSAAQEIAMYLNTARLTVTVEAVPWDTFLTRLESGDFDLYYGECRLTADWDLTALLSTEGSLNYGGWSDETTDRLLQAYRSNGADANLTALWQQLLDTAPFAPICFKSVSVVTTEGVVQGLSPTETAPLSPLGGWSVRLDA
;
A
#
# COMPACT_ATOMS: atom_id res chain seq x y z
N MET A 1 -50.50 7.13 24.26
CA MET A 1 -49.94 6.53 25.47
C MET A 1 -50.94 5.98 26.46
N LYS A 2 -52.14 6.56 26.69
CA LYS A 2 -53.12 6.03 27.65
C LYS A 2 -53.85 4.72 27.21
N ARG A 3 -53.97 4.43 25.92
CA ARG A 3 -54.60 3.20 25.41
C ARG A 3 -53.69 1.97 25.41
N ALA A 4 -52.38 2.13 25.29
CA ALA A 4 -51.41 1.03 25.35
C ALA A 4 -51.19 0.51 26.79
N LEU A 5 -51.31 1.40 27.79
CA LEU A 5 -51.18 1.04 29.21
C LEU A 5 -52.38 0.23 29.71
N LEU A 6 -53.58 0.47 29.14
CA LEU A 6 -54.80 -0.22 29.50
C LEU A 6 -54.82 -1.67 28.95
N CYS A 7 -54.27 -1.92 27.79
CA CYS A 7 -54.15 -3.26 27.22
C CYS A 7 -53.12 -4.12 27.97
N LEU A 8 -52.05 -3.54 28.51
CA LEU A 8 -51.06 -4.26 29.30
C LEU A 8 -51.60 -4.68 30.69
N LEU A 9 -52.44 -3.84 31.30
CA LEU A 9 -53.07 -4.14 32.58
C LEU A 9 -54.17 -5.24 32.45
N LEU A 10 -54.90 -5.29 31.33
CA LEU A 10 -55.89 -6.35 31.05
C LEU A 10 -55.22 -7.69 30.73
N ALA A 11 -54.08 -7.73 30.12
CA ALA A 11 -53.29 -8.96 29.88
C ALA A 11 -52.73 -9.55 31.18
N LEU A 12 -52.32 -8.68 32.14
CA LEU A 12 -51.76 -9.13 33.41
C LEU A 12 -52.84 -9.68 34.40
N THR A 13 -54.10 -9.25 34.28
CA THR A 13 -55.21 -9.75 35.11
C THR A 13 -55.80 -11.08 34.62
N MET A 14 -55.62 -11.48 33.36
CA MET A 14 -55.99 -12.80 32.87
C MET A 14 -55.02 -13.93 33.23
N LEU A 15 -53.78 -13.58 33.59
CA LEU A 15 -52.78 -14.56 34.03
C LEU A 15 -52.88 -14.98 35.51
N LEU A 16 -53.71 -14.31 36.32
CA LEU A 16 -53.89 -14.60 37.73
C LEU A 16 -55.16 -15.39 38.07
N ALA A 17 -55.99 -15.77 37.08
CA ALA A 17 -57.24 -16.46 37.32
C ALA A 17 -57.25 -17.96 36.93
N ALA A 18 -56.12 -18.55 36.57
CA ALA A 18 -56.00 -20.00 36.33
C ALA A 18 -55.20 -20.63 37.50
N GLY A 19 -55.86 -20.77 38.65
CA GLY A 19 -55.34 -21.50 39.79
C GLY A 19 -55.84 -22.92 39.79
N CYS A 20 -54.94 -23.85 40.15
CA CYS A 20 -55.12 -25.20 40.64
C CYS A 20 -55.92 -26.18 39.74
N ALA A 21 -55.19 -26.87 38.90
CA ALA A 21 -55.45 -28.27 38.55
C ALA A 21 -54.10 -28.99 38.59
N ASP A 22 -54.04 -30.08 39.35
CA ASP A 22 -52.89 -30.98 39.44
C ASP A 22 -52.55 -31.50 38.02
N TRP A 23 -51.41 -31.08 37.51
CA TRP A 23 -50.86 -31.67 36.27
C TRP A 23 -49.66 -32.50 36.67
N GLU A 24 -49.76 -33.78 36.50
CA GLU A 24 -48.60 -34.69 36.50
C GLU A 24 -47.65 -34.23 35.39
N VAL A 25 -46.44 -33.82 35.77
CA VAL A 25 -45.35 -33.49 34.89
C VAL A 25 -44.82 -34.80 34.32
N THR A 26 -45.28 -35.17 33.15
CA THR A 26 -44.60 -36.17 32.30
C THR A 26 -44.15 -35.44 31.04
N GLU A 27 -42.80 -35.43 30.84
CA GLU A 27 -42.04 -34.97 29.69
C GLU A 27 -41.85 -33.46 29.57
N ASP A 28 -40.57 -33.09 29.55
CA ASP A 28 -40.07 -31.74 29.41
C ASP A 28 -40.20 -31.26 27.94
N PRO A 29 -41.20 -30.40 27.59
CA PRO A 29 -41.37 -29.93 26.20
C PRO A 29 -40.29 -28.91 25.81
N LEU A 30 -39.39 -28.52 26.72
CA LEU A 30 -38.27 -27.65 26.44
C LEU A 30 -37.02 -28.42 25.98
N GLY A 31 -36.95 -29.74 26.26
CA GLY A 31 -35.86 -30.60 25.79
C GLY A 31 -35.87 -30.79 24.27
N GLU A 32 -37.06 -30.98 23.68
CA GLU A 32 -37.20 -31.10 22.20
C GLU A 32 -36.93 -29.77 21.48
N LEU A 33 -37.23 -28.64 22.10
CA LEU A 33 -36.90 -27.32 21.53
C LEU A 33 -35.38 -26.98 21.65
N SER A 34 -34.72 -27.43 22.71
CA SER A 34 -33.27 -27.24 22.84
C SER A 34 -32.48 -28.07 21.83
N ASP A 35 -32.94 -29.28 21.52
CA ASP A 35 -32.35 -30.13 20.48
C ASP A 35 -32.58 -29.60 19.06
N PHE A 36 -33.70 -28.90 18.84
CA PHE A 36 -33.98 -28.26 17.55
C PHE A 36 -33.11 -27.02 17.33
N TYR A 37 -32.86 -26.22 18.37
CA TYR A 37 -31.99 -25.04 18.30
C TYR A 37 -30.48 -25.38 18.39
N GLN A 38 -30.09 -26.54 18.89
CA GLN A 38 -28.70 -27.00 18.89
C GLN A 38 -28.25 -27.59 17.54
N ASN A 39 -29.15 -28.10 16.72
CA ASN A 39 -28.83 -28.66 15.42
C ASN A 39 -28.93 -27.66 14.25
N GLU A 40 -29.43 -26.42 14.47
CA GLU A 40 -29.50 -25.41 13.39
C GLU A 40 -28.30 -24.45 13.36
N ASN A 41 -27.34 -24.55 14.29
CA ASN A 41 -26.21 -23.66 14.37
C ASN A 41 -24.84 -24.32 14.18
N GLU A 42 -24.78 -25.59 13.79
CA GLU A 42 -23.53 -26.09 13.20
C GLU A 42 -23.56 -25.67 11.73
N GLU A 43 -22.89 -24.54 11.40
CA GLU A 43 -22.52 -24.29 10.01
C GLU A 43 -21.80 -25.55 9.50
N PRO A 44 -22.23 -26.12 8.37
CA PRO A 44 -21.58 -27.34 7.86
C PRO A 44 -20.08 -27.07 7.74
N GLU A 45 -19.27 -27.99 8.27
CA GLU A 45 -17.82 -27.87 8.10
C GLU A 45 -17.51 -27.65 6.61
N PRO A 46 -16.68 -26.64 6.28
CA PRO A 46 -16.40 -26.32 4.90
C PRO A 46 -15.78 -27.54 4.20
N GLU A 47 -16.21 -27.81 2.96
CA GLU A 47 -15.63 -28.91 2.19
C GLU A 47 -14.12 -28.71 2.00
N PRO A 48 -13.31 -29.76 2.11
CA PRO A 48 -11.88 -29.69 1.89
C PRO A 48 -11.56 -29.15 0.49
N LEU A 49 -10.56 -28.26 0.42
CA LEU A 49 -10.11 -27.71 -0.85
C LEU A 49 -9.41 -28.79 -1.69
N THR A 50 -9.66 -28.81 -2.98
CA THR A 50 -9.01 -29.74 -3.92
C THR A 50 -7.70 -29.19 -4.51
N ALA A 51 -7.51 -27.86 -4.48
CA ALA A 51 -6.34 -27.17 -4.98
C ALA A 51 -6.20 -25.78 -4.33
N PHE A 52 -4.99 -25.26 -4.30
CA PHE A 52 -4.75 -23.85 -4.03
C PHE A 52 -4.91 -23.06 -5.35
N THR A 53 -5.76 -22.06 -5.32
CA THR A 53 -6.19 -21.31 -6.51
C THR A 53 -6.02 -19.81 -6.30
N LEU A 54 -5.45 -19.13 -7.29
CA LEU A 54 -5.33 -17.67 -7.33
C LEU A 54 -6.28 -17.07 -8.38
N PRO A 55 -6.80 -15.86 -8.16
CA PRO A 55 -7.53 -15.14 -9.20
C PRO A 55 -6.60 -14.63 -10.28
N TYR A 56 -7.08 -14.58 -11.53
CA TYR A 56 -6.38 -13.94 -12.64
C TYR A 56 -7.36 -13.50 -13.73
N ILE A 57 -6.95 -12.59 -14.60
CA ILE A 57 -7.77 -12.13 -15.75
C ILE A 57 -7.44 -12.98 -16.98
N ALA A 58 -8.34 -13.87 -17.38
CA ALA A 58 -8.16 -14.69 -18.57
C ALA A 58 -8.17 -13.81 -19.84
N GLY A 59 -7.19 -14.04 -20.72
CA GLY A 59 -7.00 -13.24 -21.94
C GLY A 59 -6.25 -11.94 -21.73
N GLY A 60 -6.01 -11.52 -20.47
CA GLY A 60 -5.09 -10.44 -20.13
C GLY A 60 -3.63 -10.85 -20.36
N THR A 61 -2.76 -9.85 -20.38
CA THR A 61 -1.31 -10.10 -20.44
C THR A 61 -0.75 -10.41 -19.05
N LEU A 62 0.27 -11.26 -19.01
CA LEU A 62 1.15 -11.48 -17.86
C LEU A 62 2.56 -10.92 -18.17
N ASP A 63 2.65 -9.89 -19.02
CA ASP A 63 3.89 -9.13 -19.24
C ASP A 63 4.06 -8.09 -18.11
N PRO A 64 5.03 -8.25 -17.21
CA PRO A 64 5.15 -7.43 -16.01
C PRO A 64 5.48 -5.95 -16.30
N VAL A 65 5.89 -5.62 -17.52
CA VAL A 65 6.10 -4.22 -17.93
C VAL A 65 4.79 -3.54 -18.32
N ARG A 66 3.78 -4.32 -18.72
CA ARG A 66 2.50 -3.81 -19.23
C ARG A 66 1.34 -3.93 -18.24
N THR A 67 1.43 -4.87 -17.32
CA THR A 67 0.34 -5.19 -16.39
C THR A 67 0.25 -4.15 -15.29
N THR A 68 -0.95 -3.61 -15.06
CA THR A 68 -1.28 -2.71 -13.95
C THR A 68 -2.28 -3.32 -12.95
N ASP A 69 -2.87 -4.45 -13.30
CA ASP A 69 -3.85 -5.15 -12.46
C ASP A 69 -3.20 -5.98 -11.34
N THR A 70 -3.70 -5.86 -10.11
CA THR A 70 -3.13 -6.47 -8.91
C THR A 70 -3.22 -8.01 -8.90
N MET A 71 -4.31 -8.61 -9.43
CA MET A 71 -4.43 -10.06 -9.54
C MET A 71 -3.37 -10.63 -10.48
N GLN A 72 -3.17 -9.98 -11.63
CA GLN A 72 -2.12 -10.37 -12.56
C GLN A 72 -0.73 -10.20 -11.94
N GLN A 73 -0.48 -9.11 -11.20
CA GLN A 73 0.79 -8.87 -10.51
C GLN A 73 1.09 -9.94 -9.44
N THR A 74 0.07 -10.43 -8.73
CA THR A 74 0.22 -11.56 -7.80
C THR A 74 0.70 -12.82 -8.53
N VAL A 75 0.12 -13.15 -9.67
CA VAL A 75 0.55 -14.29 -10.52
C VAL A 75 1.97 -14.06 -11.05
N GLU A 76 2.27 -12.85 -11.53
CA GLU A 76 3.58 -12.46 -12.07
C GLU A 76 4.71 -12.58 -11.03
N SER A 77 4.43 -12.30 -9.75
CA SER A 77 5.42 -12.41 -8.67
C SER A 77 6.01 -13.81 -8.51
N LEU A 78 5.27 -14.83 -8.96
CA LEU A 78 5.71 -16.23 -8.97
C LEU A 78 6.43 -16.63 -10.27
N MET A 79 6.30 -15.84 -11.34
CA MET A 79 6.82 -16.20 -12.67
C MET A 79 8.11 -15.48 -13.04
N TYR A 80 8.34 -14.31 -12.45
CA TYR A 80 9.42 -13.42 -12.86
C TYR A 80 10.25 -12.96 -11.67
N GLN A 81 11.51 -12.62 -11.94
CA GLN A 81 12.45 -12.08 -10.96
C GLN A 81 13.09 -10.81 -11.52
N GLY A 82 13.35 -9.85 -10.62
CA GLY A 82 14.06 -8.60 -10.93
C GLY A 82 15.58 -8.73 -10.75
N LEU A 83 16.30 -7.66 -11.06
CA LEU A 83 17.71 -7.55 -10.67
C LEU A 83 17.85 -7.61 -9.14
N PHE A 84 16.94 -6.94 -8.48
CA PHE A 84 16.80 -6.90 -7.03
C PHE A 84 15.37 -7.26 -6.64
N ALA A 85 15.16 -7.63 -5.38
CA ALA A 85 13.88 -7.67 -4.70
C ALA A 85 13.95 -6.77 -3.46
N LEU A 86 12.85 -6.19 -3.05
CA LEU A 86 12.79 -5.43 -1.80
C LEU A 86 12.36 -6.37 -0.67
N ASP A 87 13.08 -6.32 0.45
CA ASP A 87 12.63 -6.98 1.68
C ASP A 87 11.54 -6.14 2.40
N GLU A 88 11.00 -6.68 3.50
CA GLU A 88 9.98 -6.01 4.32
C GLU A 88 10.42 -4.64 4.87
N GLN A 89 11.73 -4.39 4.85
CA GLN A 89 12.34 -3.12 5.30
C GLN A 89 12.78 -2.24 4.13
N PHE A 90 12.27 -2.49 2.93
CA PHE A 90 12.58 -1.77 1.69
C PHE A 90 14.07 -1.80 1.28
N ARG A 91 14.85 -2.76 1.79
CA ARG A 91 16.25 -2.92 1.38
C ARG A 91 16.34 -3.75 0.10
N PRO A 92 17.12 -3.30 -0.91
CA PRO A 92 17.31 -4.07 -2.12
C PRO A 92 18.19 -5.31 -1.86
N GLN A 93 17.63 -6.48 -2.09
CA GLN A 93 18.29 -7.78 -2.03
C GLN A 93 18.65 -8.22 -3.44
N ALA A 94 19.91 -8.59 -3.72
CA ALA A 94 20.35 -9.03 -5.04
C ALA A 94 19.72 -10.37 -5.43
N VAL A 95 18.96 -10.38 -6.54
CA VAL A 95 18.35 -11.61 -7.10
C VAL A 95 19.11 -12.01 -8.37
N LEU A 96 18.84 -11.37 -9.52
CA LEU A 96 19.57 -11.64 -10.76
C LEU A 96 20.91 -10.90 -10.83
N ALA A 97 21.08 -9.81 -10.07
CA ALA A 97 22.34 -9.07 -10.00
C ALA A 97 23.40 -9.86 -9.20
N ASP A 98 24.62 -9.94 -9.74
CA ASP A 98 25.80 -10.51 -9.09
C ASP A 98 26.61 -9.43 -8.38
N SER A 99 26.97 -8.38 -9.12
CA SER A 99 27.74 -7.25 -8.63
C SER A 99 27.35 -5.98 -9.37
N TRP A 100 27.56 -4.84 -8.72
CA TRP A 100 27.23 -3.52 -9.31
C TRP A 100 28.14 -2.43 -8.78
N THR A 101 28.32 -1.42 -9.61
CA THR A 101 29.10 -0.23 -9.26
C THR A 101 28.43 1.04 -9.78
N TYR A 102 28.57 2.12 -9.03
CA TYR A 102 28.09 3.44 -9.40
C TYR A 102 29.26 4.37 -9.68
N ASP A 103 29.29 4.93 -10.87
CA ASP A 103 30.18 6.04 -11.24
C ASP A 103 29.39 7.35 -11.15
N SER A 104 29.60 8.08 -10.05
CA SER A 104 28.90 9.34 -9.81
C SER A 104 29.30 10.45 -10.77
N ALA A 105 30.53 10.42 -11.29
CA ALA A 105 31.04 11.43 -12.24
C ALA A 105 30.41 11.25 -13.63
N GLN A 106 30.24 10.00 -14.07
CA GLN A 106 29.58 9.67 -15.33
C GLN A 106 28.07 9.47 -15.16
N ARG A 107 27.58 9.43 -13.94
CA ARG A 107 26.19 9.13 -13.61
C ARG A 107 25.71 7.82 -14.26
N THR A 108 26.52 6.76 -14.08
CA THR A 108 26.22 5.44 -14.66
C THR A 108 26.32 4.35 -13.60
N TRP A 109 25.38 3.43 -13.64
CA TRP A 109 25.45 2.16 -12.95
C TRP A 109 25.90 1.07 -13.91
N THR A 110 26.82 0.22 -13.48
CA THR A 110 27.24 -0.98 -14.21
C THR A 110 26.86 -2.20 -13.37
N ILE A 111 26.05 -3.11 -13.92
CA ILE A 111 25.50 -4.25 -13.21
C ILE A 111 25.87 -5.51 -13.97
N ARG A 112 26.44 -6.49 -13.26
CA ARG A 112 26.73 -7.85 -13.77
C ARG A 112 25.62 -8.79 -13.35
N ILE A 113 25.21 -9.70 -14.25
CA ILE A 113 24.20 -10.70 -13.99
C ILE A 113 24.87 -11.99 -13.46
N LYS A 114 24.24 -12.69 -12.53
CA LYS A 114 24.72 -13.98 -12.01
C LYS A 114 24.87 -14.99 -13.15
N ALA A 115 26.01 -15.68 -13.19
CA ALA A 115 26.36 -16.59 -14.29
C ALA A 115 25.46 -17.83 -14.37
N ASP A 116 24.86 -18.23 -13.25
CA ASP A 116 23.95 -19.37 -13.11
C ASP A 116 22.47 -18.98 -13.28
N ALA A 117 22.15 -17.68 -13.39
CA ALA A 117 20.78 -17.23 -13.60
C ALA A 117 20.24 -17.73 -14.95
N ALA A 118 19.10 -18.42 -14.90
CA ALA A 118 18.49 -19.02 -16.08
C ALA A 118 16.99 -18.73 -16.17
N PHE A 119 16.52 -18.57 -17.38
CA PHE A 119 15.10 -18.56 -17.68
C PHE A 119 14.49 -19.96 -17.55
N SER A 120 13.18 -20.00 -17.45
CA SER A 120 12.40 -21.23 -17.31
C SER A 120 12.54 -22.21 -18.50
N ASP A 121 12.99 -21.73 -19.67
CA ASP A 121 13.30 -22.56 -20.84
C ASP A 121 14.73 -23.14 -20.81
N GLY A 122 15.50 -22.83 -19.76
CA GLY A 122 16.87 -23.28 -19.56
C GLY A 122 17.95 -22.42 -20.22
N SER A 123 17.59 -21.35 -20.92
CA SER A 123 18.57 -20.39 -21.46
C SER A 123 19.06 -19.44 -20.35
N ALA A 124 20.32 -19.00 -20.44
CA ALA A 124 20.88 -18.05 -19.49
C ALA A 124 20.16 -16.70 -19.56
N VAL A 125 20.00 -16.04 -18.41
CA VAL A 125 19.61 -14.62 -18.33
C VAL A 125 20.81 -13.77 -18.72
N THR A 126 20.67 -12.91 -19.70
CA THR A 126 21.76 -12.09 -20.24
C THR A 126 21.58 -10.61 -19.97
N ALA A 127 22.66 -9.84 -20.05
CA ALA A 127 22.62 -8.39 -19.98
C ALA A 127 21.70 -7.78 -21.07
N ALA A 128 21.55 -8.45 -22.22
CA ALA A 128 20.67 -8.00 -23.30
C ALA A 128 19.19 -8.13 -22.93
N ASP A 129 18.79 -9.21 -22.24
CA ASP A 129 17.41 -9.40 -21.77
C ASP A 129 17.04 -8.32 -20.73
N VAL A 130 17.96 -8.04 -19.80
CA VAL A 130 17.78 -7.01 -18.78
C VAL A 130 17.68 -5.62 -19.42
N ALA A 131 18.59 -5.28 -20.33
CA ALA A 131 18.59 -3.99 -21.00
C ALA A 131 17.30 -3.79 -21.83
N ALA A 132 16.86 -4.81 -22.57
CA ALA A 132 15.63 -4.75 -23.33
C ALA A 132 14.39 -4.57 -22.45
N THR A 133 14.32 -5.28 -21.32
CA THR A 133 13.19 -5.15 -20.37
C THR A 133 13.18 -3.76 -19.71
N LEU A 134 14.31 -3.28 -19.21
CA LEU A 134 14.38 -1.97 -18.53
C LEU A 134 14.16 -0.80 -19.50
N GLU A 135 14.60 -0.88 -20.75
CA GLU A 135 14.29 0.14 -21.79
C GLU A 135 12.79 0.21 -22.09
N ARG A 136 12.10 -0.91 -22.11
CA ARG A 136 10.63 -0.94 -22.22
C ARG A 136 9.97 -0.36 -20.97
N ALA A 137 10.46 -0.73 -19.77
CA ALA A 137 9.94 -0.25 -18.51
C ALA A 137 10.03 1.28 -18.38
N ARG A 138 11.09 1.88 -18.88
CA ARG A 138 11.32 3.33 -18.87
C ARG A 138 10.20 4.16 -19.48
N THR A 139 9.47 3.59 -20.44
CA THR A 139 8.36 4.26 -21.15
C THR A 139 6.99 3.65 -20.85
N SER A 140 6.93 2.68 -19.92
CA SER A 140 5.67 2.04 -19.55
C SER A 140 4.89 2.86 -18.54
N GLU A 141 3.57 2.72 -18.56
CA GLU A 141 2.68 3.34 -17.56
C GLU A 141 3.08 2.98 -16.14
N ARG A 142 3.44 1.71 -15.91
CA ARG A 142 3.77 1.18 -14.57
C ARG A 142 5.08 1.73 -13.99
N TYR A 143 6.12 1.95 -14.80
CA TYR A 143 7.47 2.21 -14.31
C TYR A 143 8.09 3.53 -14.76
N ALA A 144 7.50 4.27 -15.70
CA ALA A 144 8.09 5.49 -16.23
C ALA A 144 8.39 6.52 -15.14
N ALA A 145 7.47 6.73 -14.19
CA ALA A 145 7.68 7.66 -13.08
C ALA A 145 8.84 7.22 -12.16
N ARG A 146 8.98 5.91 -11.89
CA ARG A 146 10.06 5.33 -11.09
C ARG A 146 11.43 5.48 -11.76
N LEU A 147 11.46 5.35 -13.08
CA LEU A 147 12.68 5.40 -13.90
C LEU A 147 12.91 6.75 -14.60
N ARG A 148 12.25 7.83 -14.16
CA ARG A 148 12.32 9.17 -14.79
C ARG A 148 13.75 9.72 -14.94
N ASP A 149 14.65 9.33 -14.02
CA ASP A 149 16.06 9.75 -14.07
C ASP A 149 16.94 8.89 -15.00
N VAL A 150 16.41 7.73 -15.47
CA VAL A 150 17.13 6.84 -16.39
C VAL A 150 17.00 7.36 -17.80
N THR A 151 18.13 7.71 -18.43
CA THR A 151 18.16 8.22 -19.80
C THR A 151 18.29 7.12 -20.83
N SER A 152 19.03 6.06 -20.53
CA SER A 152 19.18 4.88 -21.38
C SER A 152 19.66 3.67 -20.59
N VAL A 153 19.34 2.47 -21.08
CA VAL A 153 19.88 1.21 -20.58
C VAL A 153 20.48 0.44 -21.78
N TYR A 154 21.72 0.06 -21.70
CA TYR A 154 22.41 -0.61 -22.78
C TYR A 154 23.44 -1.65 -22.27
N VAL A 155 23.89 -2.49 -23.17
CA VAL A 155 24.89 -3.52 -22.87
C VAL A 155 26.27 -3.00 -23.23
N ARG A 156 27.22 -3.19 -22.30
CA ARG A 156 28.66 -3.01 -22.55
C ARG A 156 29.39 -4.29 -22.13
N GLU A 157 29.99 -4.96 -23.12
CA GLU A 157 30.55 -6.30 -22.94
C GLU A 157 29.46 -7.29 -22.46
N ASP A 158 29.53 -7.76 -21.21
CA ASP A 158 28.58 -8.68 -20.57
C ASP A 158 27.82 -8.03 -19.39
N THR A 159 27.87 -6.69 -19.29
CA THR A 159 27.22 -5.94 -18.23
C THR A 159 26.11 -5.03 -18.74
N VAL A 160 25.13 -4.81 -17.87
CA VAL A 160 24.08 -3.78 -18.08
C VAL A 160 24.60 -2.44 -17.59
N VAL A 161 24.53 -1.43 -18.43
CA VAL A 161 24.82 -0.04 -18.05
C VAL A 161 23.54 0.75 -18.03
N VAL A 162 23.24 1.39 -16.90
CA VAL A 162 22.11 2.31 -16.71
C VAL A 162 22.66 3.73 -16.60
N ALA A 163 22.36 4.57 -17.59
CA ALA A 163 22.77 5.97 -17.62
C ALA A 163 21.67 6.87 -17.03
N LEU A 164 22.06 7.89 -16.28
CA LEU A 164 21.19 8.76 -15.52
C LEU A 164 21.31 10.22 -15.95
N SER A 165 20.21 10.97 -15.90
CA SER A 165 20.16 12.42 -16.10
C SER A 165 20.73 13.20 -14.91
N ALA A 166 20.54 12.69 -13.70
CA ALA A 166 20.98 13.27 -12.44
C ALA A 166 21.59 12.18 -11.54
N PRO A 167 22.37 12.54 -10.50
CA PRO A 167 22.87 11.57 -9.54
C PRO A 167 21.74 10.77 -8.88
N LEU A 168 21.93 9.46 -8.75
CA LEU A 168 20.99 8.55 -8.09
C LEU A 168 21.76 7.33 -7.57
N ALA A 169 22.36 7.48 -6.40
CA ALA A 169 23.15 6.42 -5.76
C ALA A 169 22.29 5.29 -5.18
N THR A 170 20.99 5.49 -5.11
CA THR A 170 20.00 4.54 -4.56
C THR A 170 19.25 3.75 -5.63
N LEU A 171 19.70 3.79 -6.89
CA LEU A 171 19.03 3.12 -8.02
C LEU A 171 18.68 1.63 -7.77
N PRO A 172 19.47 0.80 -7.06
CA PRO A 172 19.10 -0.58 -6.78
C PRO A 172 17.72 -0.75 -6.14
N SER A 173 17.29 0.18 -5.27
CA SER A 173 15.94 0.17 -4.66
C SER A 173 14.79 0.45 -5.64
N ARG A 174 15.11 0.80 -6.90
CA ARG A 174 14.15 1.04 -7.98
C ARG A 174 14.15 -0.06 -9.04
N LEU A 175 15.07 -1.04 -8.93
CA LEU A 175 15.30 -2.08 -9.93
C LEU A 175 14.77 -3.47 -9.51
N ASP A 176 13.72 -3.49 -8.70
CA ASP A 176 12.89 -4.67 -8.41
C ASP A 176 11.90 -4.99 -9.56
N ILE A 177 12.19 -4.47 -10.75
CA ILE A 177 11.38 -4.64 -11.98
C ILE A 177 11.61 -6.06 -12.52
N PRO A 178 10.55 -6.87 -12.70
CA PRO A 178 10.67 -8.21 -13.22
C PRO A 178 11.25 -8.25 -14.65
N ILE A 179 12.21 -9.14 -14.88
CA ILE A 179 12.90 -9.30 -16.16
C ILE A 179 12.28 -10.44 -16.95
N ILE A 180 12.07 -10.22 -18.25
CA ILE A 180 11.62 -11.23 -19.21
C ILE A 180 12.69 -11.49 -20.26
N LYS A 181 12.64 -12.68 -20.86
CA LYS A 181 13.49 -13.02 -22.00
C LYS A 181 13.12 -12.17 -23.21
N ALA A 182 14.11 -11.49 -23.79
CA ALA A 182 13.94 -10.68 -24.98
C ALA A 182 13.37 -11.51 -26.17
N GLY A 183 12.44 -10.90 -26.92
CA GLY A 183 11.72 -11.56 -28.03
C GLY A 183 10.53 -12.41 -27.58
N THR A 184 10.18 -12.43 -26.29
CA THR A 184 8.98 -13.14 -25.79
C THR A 184 7.85 -12.21 -25.32
N GLU A 185 8.02 -10.91 -25.39
CA GLU A 185 7.13 -9.85 -24.92
C GLU A 185 5.74 -9.85 -25.56
N ASN A 186 5.59 -10.47 -26.72
CA ASN A 186 4.29 -10.59 -27.39
C ASN A 186 3.50 -11.84 -26.98
N ARG A 187 4.04 -12.68 -26.08
CA ARG A 187 3.30 -13.82 -25.53
C ARG A 187 2.35 -13.35 -24.44
N THR A 188 1.27 -14.09 -24.21
CA THR A 188 0.38 -13.86 -23.06
C THR A 188 1.16 -13.94 -21.73
N ALA A 189 2.05 -14.93 -21.64
CA ALA A 189 3.00 -15.11 -20.56
C ALA A 189 4.41 -15.15 -21.15
N PRO A 190 5.17 -14.05 -21.13
CA PRO A 190 6.57 -14.02 -21.52
C PRO A 190 7.41 -15.01 -20.69
N THR A 191 8.58 -15.40 -21.23
CA THR A 191 9.48 -16.32 -20.53
C THR A 191 10.18 -15.59 -19.39
N GLY A 192 9.98 -16.06 -18.14
CA GLY A 192 10.58 -15.54 -16.93
C GLY A 192 11.61 -16.48 -16.33
N SER A 193 12.28 -16.04 -15.26
CA SER A 193 13.24 -16.78 -14.47
C SER A 193 12.70 -17.28 -13.12
N GLY A 194 11.42 -17.08 -12.86
CA GLY A 194 10.79 -17.36 -11.57
C GLY A 194 10.57 -18.86 -11.29
N PRO A 195 10.07 -19.13 -10.07
CA PRO A 195 9.87 -20.50 -9.56
C PRO A 195 8.70 -21.24 -10.21
N TYR A 196 7.78 -20.54 -10.86
CA TYR A 196 6.61 -21.14 -11.51
C TYR A 196 6.49 -20.74 -12.97
N LEU A 197 5.82 -21.60 -13.76
CA LEU A 197 5.54 -21.41 -15.18
C LEU A 197 4.02 -21.40 -15.42
N PHE A 198 3.57 -20.49 -16.25
CA PHE A 198 2.20 -20.49 -16.72
C PHE A 198 1.94 -21.61 -17.73
N ALA A 199 0.87 -22.36 -17.54
CA ALA A 199 0.40 -23.42 -18.41
C ALA A 199 -1.13 -23.44 -18.51
N LYS A 200 -1.65 -24.20 -19.46
CA LYS A 200 -3.09 -24.46 -19.63
C LYS A 200 -3.32 -25.92 -19.93
N ASP A 201 -4.41 -26.46 -19.42
CA ASP A 201 -4.96 -27.78 -19.74
C ASP A 201 -6.46 -27.67 -20.06
N ASP A 202 -7.12 -28.83 -20.21
CA ASP A 202 -8.58 -28.89 -20.50
C ASP A 202 -9.44 -28.37 -19.34
N THR A 203 -8.87 -28.22 -18.13
CA THR A 203 -9.54 -27.72 -16.94
C THR A 203 -9.30 -26.21 -16.67
N GLY A 204 -8.39 -25.59 -17.43
CA GLY A 204 -8.11 -24.17 -17.32
C GLY A 204 -6.63 -23.81 -17.24
N ALA A 205 -6.37 -22.59 -16.75
CA ALA A 205 -5.01 -22.09 -16.56
C ALA A 205 -4.47 -22.49 -15.18
N TYR A 206 -3.15 -22.65 -15.09
CA TYR A 206 -2.45 -22.94 -13.84
C TYR A 206 -0.99 -22.50 -13.91
N LEU A 207 -0.37 -22.42 -12.75
CA LEU A 207 1.07 -22.34 -12.61
C LEU A 207 1.61 -23.72 -12.23
N THR A 208 2.67 -24.16 -12.87
CA THR A 208 3.38 -25.38 -12.51
C THR A 208 4.76 -25.04 -11.97
N ALA A 209 5.22 -25.76 -10.94
CA ALA A 209 6.54 -25.58 -10.37
C ALA A 209 7.63 -25.77 -11.44
N ASN A 210 8.60 -24.88 -11.46
CA ASN A 210 9.76 -24.95 -12.32
C ASN A 210 10.82 -25.88 -11.70
N ASN A 211 10.77 -27.18 -12.00
CA ASN A 211 11.71 -28.17 -11.48
C ASN A 211 13.17 -27.93 -11.93
N ARG A 212 13.40 -27.00 -12.85
CA ARG A 212 14.73 -26.55 -13.28
C ARG A 212 14.97 -25.09 -12.90
N TRP A 213 14.27 -24.62 -11.88
CA TRP A 213 14.52 -23.27 -11.39
C TRP A 213 15.99 -23.15 -10.98
N TRP A 214 16.65 -22.09 -11.44
CA TRP A 214 18.09 -21.89 -11.25
C TRP A 214 18.49 -21.68 -9.76
N GLN A 215 17.52 -21.37 -8.89
CA GLN A 215 17.67 -21.45 -7.44
C GLN A 215 17.19 -22.83 -6.94
N ASP A 216 16.96 -22.96 -5.64
CA ASP A 216 16.54 -24.23 -5.04
C ASP A 216 15.04 -24.51 -5.25
N SER A 217 14.71 -25.35 -6.21
CA SER A 217 13.31 -25.74 -6.47
C SER A 217 12.71 -26.65 -5.39
N SER A 218 13.51 -27.19 -4.46
CA SER A 218 13.02 -28.06 -3.38
C SER A 218 12.25 -27.31 -2.30
N VAL A 219 12.39 -25.97 -2.25
CA VAL A 219 11.68 -25.12 -1.30
C VAL A 219 10.27 -24.74 -1.77
N LEU A 220 9.86 -25.11 -2.99
CA LEU A 220 8.56 -24.70 -3.52
C LEU A 220 7.43 -25.44 -2.79
N PRO A 221 6.47 -24.72 -2.18
CA PRO A 221 5.45 -25.33 -1.32
C PRO A 221 4.41 -26.14 -2.09
N LEU A 222 4.20 -25.84 -3.37
CA LEU A 222 3.19 -26.46 -4.22
C LEU A 222 3.77 -26.85 -5.58
N SER A 223 3.38 -28.00 -6.11
CA SER A 223 3.71 -28.40 -7.49
C SER A 223 2.84 -27.69 -8.53
N THR A 224 1.63 -27.30 -8.14
CA THR A 224 0.63 -26.65 -9.02
C THR A 224 -0.19 -25.66 -8.23
N ILE A 225 -0.45 -24.49 -8.83
CA ILE A 225 -1.35 -23.46 -8.35
C ILE A 225 -2.39 -23.22 -9.45
N ARG A 226 -3.67 -23.45 -9.16
CA ARG A 226 -4.74 -23.21 -10.15
C ARG A 226 -4.98 -21.70 -10.31
N LEU A 227 -5.48 -21.32 -11.49
CA LEU A 227 -5.83 -19.92 -11.80
C LEU A 227 -7.29 -19.85 -12.18
N GLN A 228 -8.07 -19.17 -11.33
CA GLN A 228 -9.50 -18.92 -11.56
C GLN A 228 -9.67 -17.59 -12.31
N HIS A 229 -10.45 -17.62 -13.41
CA HIS A 229 -10.76 -16.37 -14.10
C HIS A 229 -11.72 -15.50 -13.29
N CYS A 230 -11.24 -14.32 -12.92
CA CYS A 230 -12.03 -13.23 -12.36
C CYS A 230 -11.89 -12.03 -13.30
N LYS A 231 -13.01 -11.42 -13.70
CA LYS A 231 -12.99 -10.29 -14.68
C LYS A 231 -12.56 -8.98 -14.03
N ASP A 232 -12.78 -8.84 -12.72
CA ASP A 232 -12.56 -7.67 -11.89
C ASP A 232 -12.42 -8.06 -10.40
N GLN A 233 -12.12 -7.07 -9.56
CA GLN A 233 -11.96 -7.26 -8.13
C GLN A 233 -13.25 -7.77 -7.44
N ASP A 234 -14.44 -7.33 -7.85
CA ASP A 234 -15.71 -7.79 -7.28
C ASP A 234 -15.93 -9.27 -7.52
N SER A 235 -15.63 -9.74 -8.74
CA SER A 235 -15.69 -11.17 -9.06
C SER A 235 -14.63 -11.99 -8.31
N ALA A 236 -13.46 -11.41 -8.03
CA ALA A 236 -12.44 -12.07 -7.22
C ALA A 236 -12.86 -12.16 -5.74
N LEU A 237 -13.48 -11.11 -5.19
CA LEU A 237 -14.05 -11.12 -3.85
C LEU A 237 -15.16 -12.17 -3.71
N TYR A 238 -16.05 -12.27 -4.71
CA TYR A 238 -17.06 -13.31 -4.73
C TYR A 238 -16.45 -14.71 -4.75
N ALA A 239 -15.46 -14.94 -5.63
CA ALA A 239 -14.74 -16.21 -5.72
C ALA A 239 -13.98 -16.55 -4.43
N PHE A 240 -13.48 -15.55 -3.70
CA PHE A 240 -12.87 -15.73 -2.39
C PHE A 240 -13.91 -16.16 -1.33
N THR A 241 -15.03 -15.45 -1.26
CA THR A 241 -16.11 -15.76 -0.31
C THR A 241 -16.71 -17.16 -0.56
N SER A 242 -16.78 -17.58 -1.83
CA SER A 242 -17.22 -18.94 -2.21
C SER A 242 -16.13 -20.00 -2.15
N ARG A 243 -14.93 -19.66 -1.63
CA ARG A 243 -13.73 -20.52 -1.52
C ARG A 243 -13.20 -21.05 -2.86
N GLU A 244 -13.58 -20.45 -4.00
CA GLU A 244 -13.03 -20.80 -5.32
C GLU A 244 -11.59 -20.29 -5.51
N VAL A 245 -11.21 -19.20 -4.81
CA VAL A 245 -9.83 -18.71 -4.71
C VAL A 245 -9.45 -18.54 -3.25
N GLN A 246 -8.16 -18.71 -2.92
CA GLN A 246 -7.69 -18.76 -1.53
C GLN A 246 -6.77 -17.62 -1.14
N LEU A 247 -6.49 -16.67 -2.05
CA LEU A 247 -5.69 -15.49 -1.73
C LEU A 247 -6.13 -14.30 -2.58
N LEU A 248 -6.23 -13.14 -1.92
CA LEU A 248 -6.42 -11.83 -2.54
C LEU A 248 -5.38 -10.84 -2.01
N THR A 249 -4.98 -9.88 -2.85
CA THR A 249 -4.21 -8.70 -2.43
C THR A 249 -5.10 -7.47 -2.60
N LEU A 250 -5.36 -6.75 -1.51
CA LEU A 250 -6.38 -5.70 -1.45
C LEU A 250 -5.84 -4.41 -0.83
N ASP A 251 -6.18 -3.27 -1.43
CA ASP A 251 -6.14 -1.97 -0.77
C ASP A 251 -7.50 -1.69 -0.14
N LEU A 252 -7.64 -1.96 1.16
CA LEU A 252 -8.90 -1.83 1.89
C LEU A 252 -9.35 -0.38 2.11
N THR A 253 -8.51 0.61 1.81
CA THR A 253 -8.81 2.05 1.91
C THR A 253 -8.78 2.77 0.56
N GLY A 254 -8.73 2.02 -0.53
CA GLY A 254 -8.84 2.56 -1.89
C GLY A 254 -10.25 3.12 -2.18
N SER A 255 -10.37 3.96 -3.22
CA SER A 255 -11.64 4.59 -3.58
C SER A 255 -12.75 3.58 -3.96
N ASN A 256 -12.37 2.39 -4.41
CA ASN A 256 -13.28 1.31 -4.80
C ASN A 256 -13.17 0.10 -3.85
N SER A 257 -12.71 0.31 -2.61
CA SER A 257 -12.53 -0.80 -1.67
C SER A 257 -13.89 -1.37 -1.26
N THR A 258 -14.02 -2.67 -1.44
CA THR A 258 -15.09 -3.48 -0.84
C THR A 258 -14.47 -4.33 0.26
N GLY A 259 -15.03 -4.30 1.45
CA GLY A 259 -14.56 -5.15 2.55
C GLY A 259 -14.75 -6.64 2.20
N VAL A 260 -13.83 -7.47 2.66
CA VAL A 260 -13.98 -8.93 2.58
C VAL A 260 -15.01 -9.35 3.61
N SER A 261 -16.09 -10.01 3.18
CA SER A 261 -17.03 -10.66 4.08
C SER A 261 -16.65 -12.13 4.24
N GLY A 262 -16.53 -12.60 5.47
CA GLY A 262 -16.17 -13.97 5.80
C GLY A 262 -14.89 -14.09 6.61
N ALA A 263 -14.61 -15.30 7.06
CA ALA A 263 -13.41 -15.61 7.82
C ALA A 263 -12.18 -15.67 6.89
N GLY A 264 -11.11 -14.98 7.27
CA GLY A 264 -9.86 -14.97 6.54
C GLY A 264 -8.70 -14.58 7.44
N ASP A 265 -7.51 -15.06 7.10
CA ASP A 265 -6.27 -14.65 7.72
C ASP A 265 -5.71 -13.44 6.96
N TYR A 266 -5.28 -12.41 7.69
CA TYR A 266 -4.79 -11.15 7.13
C TYR A 266 -3.30 -11.00 7.43
N ALA A 267 -2.52 -10.70 6.40
CA ALA A 267 -1.13 -10.30 6.53
C ALA A 267 -0.93 -8.96 5.81
N GLU A 268 -0.37 -7.99 6.53
CA GLU A 268 -0.16 -6.64 6.00
C GLU A 268 1.22 -6.52 5.35
N ALA A 269 1.25 -5.93 4.17
CA ALA A 269 2.49 -5.53 3.49
C ALA A 269 2.59 -4.02 3.46
N ALA A 270 3.67 -3.47 4.01
CA ALA A 270 3.95 -2.05 3.95
C ALA A 270 4.14 -1.58 2.50
N THR A 271 3.66 -0.38 2.18
CA THR A 271 3.83 0.24 0.86
C THR A 271 4.58 1.56 0.95
N PRO A 272 5.16 2.07 -0.13
CA PRO A 272 5.71 3.42 -0.17
C PRO A 272 4.63 4.48 -0.50
N VAL A 273 3.37 4.20 -0.25
CA VAL A 273 2.25 5.14 -0.47
C VAL A 273 2.05 6.00 0.77
N MET A 274 2.49 7.25 0.68
CA MET A 274 2.36 8.25 1.74
C MET A 274 1.05 9.02 1.61
N GLN A 275 0.32 9.16 2.71
CA GLN A 275 -0.74 10.15 2.87
C GLN A 275 -0.20 11.32 3.71
N PHE A 276 -0.56 12.54 3.33
CA PHE A 276 0.01 13.75 3.93
C PHE A 276 -0.93 14.95 3.86
N LEU A 277 -0.75 15.89 4.75
CA LEU A 277 -1.35 17.23 4.67
C LEU A 277 -0.40 18.13 3.86
N GLY A 278 -0.79 18.48 2.65
CA GLY A 278 -0.08 19.46 1.83
C GLY A 278 -0.45 20.88 2.23
N MET A 279 0.53 21.79 2.14
CA MET A 279 0.39 23.19 2.58
C MET A 279 0.83 24.14 1.49
N ASN A 280 0.03 25.15 1.17
CA ASN A 280 0.37 26.16 0.18
C ASN A 280 1.29 27.22 0.81
N THR A 281 2.59 27.06 0.67
CA THR A 281 3.59 27.96 1.26
C THR A 281 3.64 29.35 0.64
N ARG A 282 2.92 29.56 -0.49
CA ARG A 282 2.75 30.89 -1.14
C ARG A 282 1.63 31.71 -0.52
N ARG A 283 0.74 31.10 0.28
CA ARG A 283 -0.26 31.84 1.05
C ARG A 283 0.41 32.61 2.17
N GLU A 284 0.06 33.88 2.37
CA GLU A 284 0.65 34.73 3.41
C GLU A 284 0.53 34.09 4.80
N SER A 285 -0.64 33.54 5.12
CA SER A 285 -0.91 32.85 6.39
C SER A 285 -0.03 31.61 6.61
N LEU A 286 0.39 30.92 5.54
CA LEU A 286 1.18 29.69 5.58
C LEU A 286 2.65 29.91 5.18
N SER A 287 3.08 31.15 4.99
CA SER A 287 4.48 31.48 4.67
C SER A 287 5.41 31.24 5.85
N ASP A 288 4.94 31.47 7.10
CA ASP A 288 5.71 31.22 8.32
C ASP A 288 5.78 29.70 8.66
N PRO A 289 6.98 29.12 8.75
CA PRO A 289 7.14 27.72 9.18
C PRO A 289 6.61 27.45 10.60
N ALA A 290 6.49 28.45 11.46
CA ALA A 290 5.94 28.27 12.81
C ALA A 290 4.49 27.79 12.79
N LEU A 291 3.64 28.37 11.93
CA LEU A 291 2.26 27.92 11.77
C LEU A 291 2.19 26.53 11.14
N ARG A 292 2.99 26.26 10.10
CA ARG A 292 3.00 24.96 9.44
C ARG A 292 3.44 23.82 10.38
N ARG A 293 4.44 24.08 11.24
CA ARG A 293 4.85 23.14 12.32
C ARG A 293 3.73 22.93 13.34
N ALA A 294 3.04 23.98 13.72
CA ALA A 294 1.89 23.87 14.62
C ALA A 294 0.81 22.98 14.00
N LEU A 295 0.44 23.20 12.73
CA LEU A 295 -0.52 22.37 12.02
C LEU A 295 -0.09 20.89 11.98
N SER A 296 1.18 20.61 11.67
CA SER A 296 1.71 19.24 11.70
C SER A 296 1.63 18.60 13.10
N ALA A 297 1.96 19.36 14.16
CA ALA A 297 1.91 18.88 15.55
C ALA A 297 0.47 18.67 16.05
N GLY A 298 -0.52 19.31 15.42
CA GLY A 298 -1.93 19.19 15.77
C GLY A 298 -2.61 17.91 15.26
N ILE A 299 -1.93 17.07 14.47
CA ILE A 299 -2.51 15.85 13.90
C ILE A 299 -2.22 14.65 14.80
N ASP A 300 -3.28 14.03 15.36
CA ASP A 300 -3.20 12.73 16.03
C ASP A 300 -3.21 11.61 14.97
N ARG A 301 -2.02 11.25 14.51
CA ARG A 301 -1.81 10.30 13.41
C ARG A 301 -2.25 8.88 13.74
N GLU A 302 -1.96 8.44 14.97
CA GLU A 302 -2.31 7.08 15.43
C GLU A 302 -3.83 6.91 15.50
N THR A 303 -4.53 7.88 16.10
CA THR A 303 -5.99 7.85 16.16
C THR A 303 -6.59 7.95 14.77
N LEU A 304 -6.04 8.79 13.89
CA LEU A 304 -6.52 8.95 12.52
C LEU A 304 -6.39 7.63 11.73
N VAL A 305 -5.24 6.96 11.80
CA VAL A 305 -5.05 5.66 11.10
C VAL A 305 -6.01 4.62 11.64
N SER A 306 -6.17 4.51 12.95
CA SER A 306 -7.04 3.50 13.55
C SER A 306 -8.52 3.75 13.29
N SER A 307 -8.98 5.01 13.37
CA SER A 307 -10.41 5.35 13.27
C SER A 307 -10.88 5.58 11.82
N CYS A 308 -10.07 6.29 11.00
CA CYS A 308 -10.47 6.67 9.65
C CYS A 308 -9.94 5.72 8.57
N LEU A 309 -8.83 5.02 8.81
CA LEU A 309 -8.19 4.14 7.83
C LEU A 309 -8.26 2.66 8.21
N LEU A 310 -9.12 2.28 9.14
CA LEU A 310 -9.32 0.89 9.59
C LEU A 310 -8.03 0.20 10.08
N GLY A 311 -7.02 0.96 10.50
CA GLY A 311 -5.70 0.44 10.82
C GLY A 311 -4.85 0.04 9.60
N GLN A 312 -5.29 0.37 8.37
CA GLN A 312 -4.62 0.00 7.11
C GLN A 312 -3.47 0.94 6.78
N GLY A 313 -2.44 0.89 7.59
CA GLY A 313 -1.25 1.70 7.45
C GLY A 313 -0.54 1.94 8.78
N THR A 314 0.58 2.63 8.72
CA THR A 314 1.38 2.98 9.88
C THR A 314 1.52 4.50 9.95
N ALA A 315 1.20 5.09 11.10
CA ALA A 315 1.38 6.51 11.36
C ALA A 315 2.85 6.92 11.14
N ALA A 316 3.08 8.10 10.55
CA ALA A 316 4.43 8.55 10.23
C ALA A 316 4.52 10.08 10.28
N GLN A 317 5.58 10.59 10.89
CA GLN A 317 5.94 12.02 10.87
C GLN A 317 7.03 12.33 9.85
N LEU A 318 7.80 11.32 9.44
CA LEU A 318 8.85 11.43 8.42
C LEU A 318 8.32 10.94 7.06
N PRO A 319 8.80 11.48 5.94
CA PRO A 319 8.38 11.08 4.61
C PRO A 319 9.08 9.79 4.13
N ALA A 320 9.02 8.77 4.94
CA ALA A 320 9.45 7.40 4.68
C ALA A 320 8.54 6.43 5.44
N SER A 321 8.37 5.20 4.95
CA SER A 321 7.61 4.20 5.69
C SER A 321 8.31 3.86 7.01
N PRO A 322 7.58 3.78 8.15
CA PRO A 322 8.15 3.31 9.41
C PRO A 322 8.73 1.88 9.34
N ALA A 323 8.35 1.09 8.34
CA ALA A 323 8.97 -0.21 8.08
C ALA A 323 10.40 -0.10 7.50
N TYR A 324 10.80 1.07 6.98
CA TYR A 324 12.13 1.26 6.43
C TYR A 324 13.19 1.13 7.52
N ALA A 325 14.24 0.35 7.27
CA ALA A 325 15.31 0.09 8.24
C ALA A 325 16.03 1.34 8.74
N GLY A 326 16.07 2.41 7.94
CA GLY A 326 16.69 3.69 8.28
C GLY A 326 15.73 4.72 8.86
N TYR A 327 14.48 4.36 9.14
CA TYR A 327 13.49 5.26 9.75
C TYR A 327 13.91 5.63 11.19
N ASP A 328 14.10 6.92 11.46
CA ASP A 328 14.58 7.41 12.75
C ASP A 328 13.43 7.89 13.64
N THR A 329 12.89 6.99 14.46
CA THR A 329 11.80 7.31 15.41
C THR A 329 12.22 8.33 16.47
N ALA A 330 13.52 8.58 16.69
CA ALA A 330 13.98 9.59 17.63
C ALA A 330 13.70 11.04 17.14
N LEU A 331 13.40 11.21 15.87
CA LEU A 331 12.96 12.49 15.28
C LEU A 331 11.46 12.75 15.48
N GLU A 332 10.69 11.77 15.83
CA GLU A 332 9.25 11.91 16.02
C GLU A 332 8.91 12.52 17.38
N THR A 333 7.83 13.29 17.40
CA THR A 333 7.28 13.88 18.61
C THR A 333 5.88 13.33 18.86
N PRO A 334 5.61 12.71 20.01
CA PRO A 334 4.27 12.22 20.35
C PRO A 334 3.22 13.34 20.27
N TYR A 335 2.03 13.00 19.79
CA TYR A 335 0.91 13.94 19.78
C TYR A 335 0.57 14.42 21.21
N ASP A 336 0.46 15.73 21.37
CA ASP A 336 0.05 16.38 22.60
C ASP A 336 -0.74 17.66 22.29
N THR A 337 -2.02 17.65 22.61
CA THR A 337 -2.94 18.79 22.41
C THR A 337 -2.43 20.07 23.10
N ALA A 338 -1.79 19.96 24.27
CA ALA A 338 -1.26 21.13 24.97
C ALA A 338 -0.01 21.69 24.24
N ALA A 339 0.83 20.83 23.67
CA ALA A 339 1.95 21.25 22.84
C ALA A 339 1.46 21.90 21.54
N TYR A 340 0.47 21.33 20.86
CA TYR A 340 -0.19 21.93 19.71
C TYR A 340 -0.69 23.34 20.02
N ASN A 341 -1.48 23.53 21.08
CA ASN A 341 -2.03 24.83 21.45
C ASN A 341 -0.93 25.85 21.77
N ARG A 342 0.17 25.44 22.40
CA ARG A 342 1.32 26.34 22.64
C ARG A 342 1.98 26.78 21.34
N LEU A 343 2.23 25.84 20.42
CA LEU A 343 2.84 26.12 19.11
C LEU A 343 1.94 27.02 18.27
N LEU A 344 0.64 26.72 18.21
CA LEU A 344 -0.33 27.53 17.46
C LEU A 344 -0.41 28.96 17.99
N ASN A 345 -0.50 29.13 19.33
CA ASN A 345 -0.56 30.46 19.95
C ASN A 345 0.75 31.23 19.73
N ALA A 346 1.90 30.58 19.77
CA ALA A 346 3.19 31.21 19.46
C ALA A 346 3.26 31.64 17.98
N ALA A 347 2.76 30.84 17.05
CA ALA A 347 2.75 31.15 15.63
C ALA A 347 1.78 32.31 15.26
N LEU A 348 0.62 32.37 15.92
CA LEU A 348 -0.38 33.42 15.69
C LEU A 348 -0.10 34.72 16.46
N GLY A 349 0.86 34.72 17.38
CA GLY A 349 1.20 35.92 18.17
C GLY A 349 0.18 36.29 19.26
N GLU A 350 0.20 37.56 19.74
CA GLU A 350 -0.75 38.04 20.72
C GLU A 350 -2.14 38.26 20.11
N GLN A 351 -3.18 37.79 20.79
CA GLN A 351 -4.57 37.95 20.31
C GLN A 351 -5.13 39.27 20.71
N ALA A 352 -5.68 40.05 19.76
CA ALA A 352 -6.49 41.22 20.03
C ALA A 352 -7.89 40.83 20.54
N GLU A 353 -8.54 41.68 21.36
CA GLU A 353 -9.84 41.36 21.97
C GLU A 353 -10.97 41.06 20.94
N ASP A 354 -10.87 41.61 19.73
CA ASP A 354 -11.86 41.43 18.64
C ASP A 354 -11.31 40.67 17.44
N GLU A 355 -10.23 39.88 17.59
CA GLU A 355 -9.59 39.14 16.50
C GLU A 355 -10.46 37.97 16.04
N THR A 356 -10.81 37.94 14.75
CA THR A 356 -11.48 36.78 14.13
C THR A 356 -10.50 35.63 13.97
N PRO A 357 -10.93 34.36 14.17
CA PRO A 357 -10.07 33.18 13.95
C PRO A 357 -9.50 33.17 12.53
N LEU A 358 -8.23 32.76 12.40
CA LEU A 358 -7.68 32.45 11.09
C LEU A 358 -8.51 31.31 10.46
N THR A 359 -8.95 31.49 9.23
CA THR A 359 -9.71 30.47 8.51
C THR A 359 -8.84 29.89 7.39
N LEU A 360 -8.74 28.55 7.35
CA LEU A 360 -8.05 27.79 6.30
C LEU A 360 -9.02 26.79 5.67
N THR A 361 -8.90 26.56 4.37
CA THR A 361 -9.64 25.54 3.64
C THR A 361 -8.76 24.30 3.44
N LEU A 362 -9.27 23.13 3.83
CA LEU A 362 -8.65 21.82 3.56
C LEU A 362 -9.36 21.14 2.39
N LEU A 363 -8.70 21.13 1.24
CA LEU A 363 -9.21 20.54 0.01
C LEU A 363 -8.99 19.03 0.01
N VAL A 364 -10.00 18.25 -0.38
CA VAL A 364 -9.92 16.78 -0.51
C VAL A 364 -10.74 16.31 -1.71
N ASN A 365 -10.32 15.23 -2.37
CA ASN A 365 -11.12 14.59 -3.43
C ASN A 365 -12.26 13.75 -2.82
N GLU A 366 -13.48 13.90 -3.38
CA GLU A 366 -14.70 13.30 -2.81
C GLU A 366 -14.88 11.82 -3.11
N GLU A 367 -14.15 11.25 -4.09
CA GLU A 367 -14.30 9.85 -4.51
C GLU A 367 -13.79 8.85 -3.46
N SER A 368 -12.98 9.28 -2.49
CA SER A 368 -12.52 8.44 -1.39
C SER A 368 -13.15 8.86 -0.08
N SER A 369 -14.13 8.08 0.40
CA SER A 369 -14.77 8.32 1.70
C SER A 369 -13.78 8.28 2.86
N PHE A 370 -12.75 7.43 2.78
CA PHE A 370 -11.68 7.34 3.77
C PHE A 370 -10.88 8.65 3.86
N LYS A 371 -10.50 9.24 2.70
CA LYS A 371 -9.78 10.52 2.66
C LYS A 371 -10.65 11.67 3.16
N VAL A 372 -11.93 11.68 2.80
CA VAL A 372 -12.88 12.70 3.30
C VAL A 372 -13.03 12.61 4.80
N SER A 373 -13.19 11.40 5.36
CA SER A 373 -13.27 11.18 6.81
C SER A 373 -11.98 11.62 7.51
N ALA A 374 -10.81 11.26 6.97
CA ALA A 374 -9.52 11.67 7.52
C ALA A 374 -9.32 13.20 7.47
N ALA A 375 -9.74 13.86 6.39
CA ALA A 375 -9.68 15.33 6.30
C ALA A 375 -10.61 16.00 7.32
N GLN A 376 -11.81 15.45 7.55
CA GLN A 376 -12.74 15.95 8.57
C GLN A 376 -12.17 15.78 9.98
N GLU A 377 -11.54 14.64 10.26
CA GLU A 377 -10.91 14.39 11.56
C GLU A 377 -9.72 15.34 11.79
N ILE A 378 -8.87 15.57 10.77
CA ILE A 378 -7.79 16.55 10.84
C ILE A 378 -8.35 17.95 11.11
N ALA A 379 -9.39 18.36 10.43
CA ALA A 379 -10.02 19.66 10.68
C ALA A 379 -10.54 19.75 12.12
N MET A 380 -11.11 18.67 12.67
CA MET A 380 -11.55 18.63 14.06
C MET A 380 -10.37 18.78 15.04
N TYR A 381 -9.25 18.11 14.82
CA TYR A 381 -8.05 18.25 15.66
C TYR A 381 -7.47 19.67 15.63
N LEU A 382 -7.47 20.31 14.45
CA LEU A 382 -6.86 21.61 14.25
C LEU A 382 -7.74 22.78 14.72
N ASN A 383 -9.06 22.58 14.82
CA ASN A 383 -9.99 23.64 15.20
C ASN A 383 -9.82 24.07 16.66
N THR A 384 -9.68 25.38 16.86
CA THR A 384 -9.54 26.03 18.18
C THR A 384 -10.31 27.36 18.18
N ALA A 385 -10.27 28.09 19.28
CA ALA A 385 -10.81 29.45 19.31
C ALA A 385 -10.09 30.42 18.35
N ARG A 386 -8.87 30.11 17.90
CA ARG A 386 -8.02 30.98 17.07
C ARG A 386 -7.84 30.49 15.63
N LEU A 387 -8.17 29.23 15.32
CA LEU A 387 -8.03 28.64 14.00
C LEU A 387 -9.30 27.86 13.66
N THR A 388 -9.82 28.10 12.47
CA THR A 388 -10.91 27.33 11.88
C THR A 388 -10.45 26.71 10.58
N VAL A 389 -10.48 25.37 10.49
CA VAL A 389 -10.22 24.61 9.27
C VAL A 389 -11.53 24.05 8.76
N THR A 390 -11.90 24.40 7.51
CA THR A 390 -13.10 23.90 6.84
C THR A 390 -12.72 22.93 5.74
N VAL A 391 -13.36 21.76 5.71
CA VAL A 391 -13.12 20.75 4.67
C VAL A 391 -13.97 21.05 3.45
N GLU A 392 -13.36 21.02 2.29
CA GLU A 392 -14.01 21.14 0.99
C GLU A 392 -13.72 19.90 0.15
N ALA A 393 -14.72 19.03 0.04
CA ALA A 393 -14.66 17.82 -0.80
C ALA A 393 -15.13 18.16 -2.21
N VAL A 394 -14.33 17.85 -3.22
CA VAL A 394 -14.59 18.17 -4.62
C VAL A 394 -14.25 16.98 -5.54
N PRO A 395 -14.87 16.90 -6.74
CA PRO A 395 -14.51 15.90 -7.74
C PRO A 395 -13.03 15.94 -8.11
N TRP A 396 -12.46 14.78 -8.48
CA TRP A 396 -11.03 14.61 -8.77
C TRP A 396 -10.48 15.63 -9.78
N ASP A 397 -11.18 15.88 -10.88
CA ASP A 397 -10.72 16.84 -11.90
C ASP A 397 -10.68 18.30 -11.35
N THR A 398 -11.64 18.65 -10.48
CA THR A 398 -11.65 19.94 -9.79
C THR A 398 -10.53 20.03 -8.77
N PHE A 399 -10.29 18.93 -8.02
CA PHE A 399 -9.20 18.83 -7.06
C PHE A 399 -7.84 19.08 -7.73
N LEU A 400 -7.55 18.39 -8.83
CA LEU A 400 -6.30 18.57 -9.57
C LEU A 400 -6.16 20.01 -10.14
N THR A 401 -7.22 20.54 -10.75
CA THR A 401 -7.22 21.91 -11.32
C THR A 401 -6.90 22.93 -10.24
N ARG A 402 -7.46 22.79 -9.04
CA ARG A 402 -7.20 23.69 -7.92
C ARG A 402 -5.79 23.54 -7.37
N LEU A 403 -5.26 22.33 -7.29
CA LEU A 403 -3.86 22.10 -6.92
C LEU A 403 -2.90 22.77 -7.91
N GLU A 404 -3.10 22.57 -9.21
CA GLU A 404 -2.26 23.11 -10.27
C GLU A 404 -2.31 24.65 -10.31
N SER A 405 -3.47 25.24 -10.08
CA SER A 405 -3.64 26.69 -10.03
C SER A 405 -3.19 27.33 -8.69
N GLY A 406 -2.93 26.52 -7.64
CA GLY A 406 -2.61 26.98 -6.30
C GLY A 406 -3.82 27.60 -5.57
N ASP A 407 -5.04 27.21 -5.96
CA ASP A 407 -6.27 27.68 -5.32
C ASP A 407 -6.69 26.78 -4.16
N PHE A 408 -5.87 26.76 -3.12
CA PHE A 408 -6.09 26.06 -1.85
C PHE A 408 -5.21 26.67 -0.76
N ASP A 409 -5.52 26.38 0.50
CA ASP A 409 -4.64 26.63 1.64
C ASP A 409 -3.96 25.33 2.05
N LEU A 410 -4.75 24.30 2.36
CA LEU A 410 -4.32 22.95 2.70
C LEU A 410 -4.96 21.95 1.73
N TYR A 411 -4.34 20.79 1.54
CA TYR A 411 -4.95 19.67 0.83
C TYR A 411 -4.58 18.31 1.44
N TYR A 412 -5.50 17.37 1.40
CA TYR A 412 -5.22 15.98 1.76
C TYR A 412 -4.64 15.27 0.54
N GLY A 413 -3.36 14.97 0.59
CA GLY A 413 -2.62 14.36 -0.51
C GLY A 413 -2.29 12.89 -0.27
N GLU A 414 -2.16 12.16 -1.36
CA GLU A 414 -1.61 10.81 -1.39
C GLU A 414 -0.64 10.69 -2.56
N CYS A 415 0.53 10.16 -2.32
CA CYS A 415 1.49 9.88 -3.39
C CYS A 415 2.29 8.62 -3.12
N ARG A 416 2.64 7.92 -4.19
CA ARG A 416 3.59 6.80 -4.11
C ARG A 416 4.99 7.34 -4.24
N LEU A 417 5.80 7.16 -3.21
CA LEU A 417 7.24 7.40 -3.26
C LEU A 417 7.95 6.21 -3.92
N THR A 418 9.23 6.38 -4.22
CA THR A 418 10.11 5.26 -4.54
C THR A 418 10.72 4.69 -3.25
N ALA A 419 11.12 3.43 -3.25
CA ALA A 419 11.63 2.73 -2.06
C ALA A 419 12.97 3.29 -1.53
N ASP A 420 13.53 4.26 -2.20
CA ASP A 420 14.69 5.06 -1.76
C ASP A 420 14.28 6.41 -1.14
N TRP A 421 13.00 6.65 -0.94
CA TRP A 421 12.46 7.86 -0.28
C TRP A 421 12.88 9.18 -0.95
N ASP A 422 13.04 9.17 -2.28
CA ASP A 422 13.37 10.37 -3.05
C ASP A 422 12.16 11.34 -3.10
N LEU A 423 12.32 12.50 -2.52
CA LEU A 423 11.30 13.54 -2.41
C LEU A 423 11.40 14.63 -3.49
N THR A 424 12.22 14.42 -4.51
CA THR A 424 12.45 15.43 -5.56
C THR A 424 11.13 15.90 -6.22
N ALA A 425 10.18 15.00 -6.43
CA ALA A 425 8.88 15.37 -7.02
C ALA A 425 8.04 16.31 -6.15
N LEU A 426 8.17 16.20 -4.82
CA LEU A 426 7.41 17.00 -3.86
C LEU A 426 8.10 18.31 -3.49
N LEU A 427 9.45 18.35 -3.48
CA LEU A 427 10.21 19.39 -2.83
C LEU A 427 11.07 20.25 -3.76
N SER A 428 11.49 19.74 -4.94
CA SER A 428 12.24 20.59 -5.86
C SER A 428 11.32 21.67 -6.47
N THR A 429 11.86 22.82 -6.78
CA THR A 429 11.11 23.95 -7.37
C THR A 429 10.33 23.54 -8.62
N GLU A 430 10.92 22.65 -9.47
CA GLU A 430 10.30 22.11 -10.68
C GLU A 430 9.61 20.75 -10.43
N GLY A 431 9.38 20.37 -9.17
CA GLY A 431 8.80 19.08 -8.81
C GLY A 431 7.34 18.95 -9.26
N SER A 432 7.01 17.86 -9.94
CA SER A 432 5.68 17.63 -10.50
C SER A 432 4.54 17.53 -9.48
N LEU A 433 4.87 17.33 -8.21
CA LEU A 433 3.92 17.26 -7.08
C LEU A 433 4.11 18.41 -6.09
N ASN A 434 4.94 19.41 -6.43
CA ASN A 434 5.19 20.57 -5.59
C ASN A 434 4.04 21.61 -5.73
N TYR A 435 2.81 21.20 -5.51
CA TYR A 435 1.64 22.08 -5.58
C TYR A 435 1.68 23.21 -4.55
N GLY A 436 2.31 22.97 -3.38
CA GLY A 436 2.50 23.96 -2.32
C GLY A 436 3.46 25.10 -2.67
N GLY A 437 4.22 24.97 -3.75
CA GLY A 437 5.19 25.97 -4.21
C GLY A 437 6.39 26.11 -3.28
N TRP A 438 6.80 25.01 -2.65
CA TRP A 438 8.00 24.99 -1.81
C TRP A 438 9.25 25.34 -2.60
N SER A 439 10.12 26.18 -2.04
CA SER A 439 11.42 26.51 -2.60
C SER A 439 12.37 26.89 -1.46
N ASP A 440 13.41 26.08 -1.24
CA ASP A 440 14.41 26.27 -0.17
C ASP A 440 15.76 25.70 -0.58
N GLU A 441 16.79 26.54 -0.63
CA GLU A 441 18.13 26.14 -1.04
C GLU A 441 18.75 25.06 -0.13
N THR A 442 18.41 25.04 1.16
CA THR A 442 18.91 24.03 2.10
C THR A 442 18.30 22.69 1.79
N THR A 443 16.98 22.63 1.56
CA THR A 443 16.27 21.43 1.14
C THR A 443 16.83 20.88 -0.17
N ASP A 444 17.01 21.73 -1.19
CA ASP A 444 17.58 21.34 -2.49
C ASP A 444 18.98 20.74 -2.35
N ARG A 445 19.83 21.36 -1.54
CA ARG A 445 21.19 20.88 -1.27
C ARG A 445 21.20 19.52 -0.54
N LEU A 446 20.29 19.31 0.43
CA LEU A 446 20.18 18.05 1.16
C LEU A 446 19.62 16.93 0.28
N LEU A 447 18.62 17.21 -0.54
CA LEU A 447 18.11 16.28 -1.56
C LEU A 447 19.25 15.85 -2.51
N GLN A 448 20.00 16.80 -3.04
CA GLN A 448 21.11 16.51 -3.94
C GLN A 448 22.22 15.70 -3.25
N ALA A 449 22.54 16.00 -1.99
CA ALA A 449 23.51 15.24 -1.21
C ALA A 449 23.08 13.79 -1.03
N TYR A 450 21.83 13.56 -0.65
CA TYR A 450 21.27 12.21 -0.52
C TYR A 450 21.28 11.45 -1.85
N ARG A 451 20.77 12.06 -2.92
CA ARG A 451 20.77 11.45 -4.25
C ARG A 451 22.18 11.08 -4.76
N SER A 452 23.19 11.87 -4.36
CA SER A 452 24.55 11.67 -4.84
C SER A 452 25.27 10.47 -4.21
N ASN A 453 24.98 10.13 -2.96
CA ASN A 453 25.70 9.07 -2.24
C ASN A 453 24.80 8.05 -1.51
N GLY A 454 23.50 8.31 -1.38
CA GLY A 454 22.55 7.40 -0.71
C GLY A 454 22.80 7.22 0.79
N ALA A 455 23.53 8.13 1.43
CA ALA A 455 23.88 7.98 2.84
C ALA A 455 22.69 8.32 3.76
N ASP A 456 22.37 7.44 4.71
CA ASP A 456 21.29 7.64 5.69
C ASP A 456 21.45 8.95 6.46
N ALA A 457 22.68 9.37 6.77
CA ALA A 457 22.94 10.64 7.44
C ALA A 457 22.43 11.86 6.64
N ASN A 458 22.46 11.82 5.30
CA ASN A 458 21.92 12.88 4.46
C ASN A 458 20.39 12.83 4.44
N LEU A 459 19.81 11.65 4.47
CA LEU A 459 18.36 11.45 4.56
C LEU A 459 17.84 11.95 5.92
N THR A 460 18.50 11.60 7.00
CA THR A 460 18.19 12.10 8.36
C THR A 460 18.29 13.64 8.43
N ALA A 461 19.34 14.23 7.85
CA ALA A 461 19.48 15.68 7.81
C ALA A 461 18.36 16.35 6.97
N LEU A 462 17.93 15.73 5.88
CA LEU A 462 16.80 16.19 5.10
C LEU A 462 15.50 16.12 5.93
N TRP A 463 15.24 15.02 6.62
CA TRP A 463 14.05 14.88 7.47
C TRP A 463 14.02 15.92 8.60
N GLN A 464 15.17 16.19 9.23
CA GLN A 464 15.26 17.24 10.25
C GLN A 464 14.89 18.62 9.65
N GLN A 465 15.43 18.96 8.47
CA GLN A 465 15.07 20.19 7.76
C GLN A 465 13.56 20.27 7.47
N LEU A 466 12.92 19.14 7.08
CA LEU A 466 11.49 19.10 6.81
C LEU A 466 10.64 19.22 8.07
N LEU A 467 11.08 18.67 9.19
CA LEU A 467 10.43 18.88 10.50
C LEU A 467 10.50 20.33 10.94
N ASP A 468 11.65 21.00 10.69
CA ASP A 468 11.86 22.40 11.07
C ASP A 468 11.10 23.38 10.19
N THR A 469 10.85 23.03 8.93
CA THR A 469 10.23 23.95 7.94
C THR A 469 8.79 23.57 7.56
N ALA A 470 8.39 22.32 7.76
CA ALA A 470 7.08 21.75 7.50
C ALA A 470 6.46 22.20 6.14
N PRO A 471 7.08 21.90 4.98
CA PRO A 471 6.48 22.20 3.67
C PRO A 471 5.21 21.39 3.42
N PHE A 472 5.10 20.25 4.04
CA PHE A 472 3.94 19.37 4.16
C PHE A 472 4.06 18.57 5.47
N ALA A 473 3.00 17.91 5.89
CA ALA A 473 3.03 17.04 7.08
C ALA A 473 2.66 15.61 6.68
N PRO A 474 3.60 14.63 6.71
CA PRO A 474 3.25 13.22 6.57
C PRO A 474 2.22 12.81 7.62
N ILE A 475 1.31 11.90 7.25
CA ILE A 475 0.28 11.37 8.13
C ILE A 475 0.53 9.90 8.39
N CYS A 476 0.59 9.11 7.32
CA CYS A 476 0.84 7.67 7.41
C CYS A 476 1.40 7.13 6.09
N PHE A 477 1.90 5.90 6.15
CA PHE A 477 2.13 5.07 4.99
C PHE A 477 1.11 3.94 4.96
N LYS A 478 0.43 3.77 3.82
CA LYS A 478 -0.57 2.73 3.64
C LYS A 478 0.05 1.34 3.64
N SER A 479 -0.74 0.35 4.03
CA SER A 479 -0.47 -1.06 3.76
C SER A 479 -1.41 -1.60 2.68
N VAL A 480 -1.05 -2.74 2.12
CA VAL A 480 -1.96 -3.61 1.37
C VAL A 480 -2.15 -4.89 2.16
N SER A 481 -3.38 -5.39 2.19
CA SER A 481 -3.72 -6.63 2.88
C SER A 481 -3.61 -7.81 1.92
N VAL A 482 -2.81 -8.81 2.29
CA VAL A 482 -2.84 -10.14 1.70
C VAL A 482 -3.81 -10.97 2.53
N VAL A 483 -4.96 -11.28 1.97
CA VAL A 483 -6.03 -12.00 2.64
C VAL A 483 -6.06 -13.42 2.13
N THR A 484 -6.01 -14.40 3.04
CA THR A 484 -6.09 -15.83 2.68
C THR A 484 -7.30 -16.48 3.35
N THR A 485 -7.83 -17.54 2.75
CA THR A 485 -8.87 -18.35 3.39
C THR A 485 -8.35 -18.85 4.74
N GLU A 486 -9.14 -18.71 5.79
CA GLU A 486 -8.76 -19.03 7.17
C GLU A 486 -8.15 -20.42 7.31
N GLY A 487 -6.99 -20.49 7.95
CA GLY A 487 -6.23 -21.72 8.22
C GLY A 487 -5.56 -22.36 7.00
N VAL A 488 -5.83 -21.89 5.78
CA VAL A 488 -5.34 -22.51 4.53
C VAL A 488 -3.87 -22.20 4.28
N VAL A 489 -3.43 -20.96 4.48
CA VAL A 489 -2.04 -20.57 4.23
C VAL A 489 -1.37 -20.15 5.55
N GLN A 490 -0.17 -20.67 5.79
CA GLN A 490 0.60 -20.36 7.01
C GLN A 490 2.01 -19.92 6.66
N GLY A 491 2.56 -18.98 7.45
CA GLY A 491 3.97 -18.55 7.33
C GLY A 491 4.22 -17.49 6.27
N LEU A 492 3.18 -16.78 5.79
CA LEU A 492 3.37 -15.63 4.92
C LEU A 492 3.99 -14.44 5.67
N SER A 493 4.93 -13.78 5.03
CA SER A 493 5.48 -12.47 5.38
C SER A 493 5.56 -11.66 4.08
N PRO A 494 4.42 -11.12 3.63
CA PRO A 494 4.31 -10.54 2.31
C PRO A 494 5.06 -9.21 2.20
N THR A 495 5.58 -8.95 1.01
CA THR A 495 5.89 -7.58 0.58
C THR A 495 4.87 -7.14 -0.48
N GLU A 496 4.77 -5.85 -0.74
CA GLU A 496 3.84 -5.33 -1.74
C GLU A 496 4.00 -5.99 -3.12
N THR A 497 5.25 -6.28 -3.52
CA THR A 497 5.57 -6.86 -4.84
C THR A 497 5.64 -8.39 -4.83
N ALA A 498 5.62 -9.02 -3.66
CA ALA A 498 5.67 -10.47 -3.48
C ALA A 498 4.69 -10.92 -2.38
N PRO A 499 3.39 -11.01 -2.67
CA PRO A 499 2.37 -11.39 -1.70
C PRO A 499 2.57 -12.80 -1.12
N LEU A 500 3.18 -13.71 -1.89
CA LEU A 500 3.50 -15.09 -1.49
C LEU A 500 4.97 -15.22 -1.07
N SER A 501 5.42 -14.34 -0.17
CA SER A 501 6.79 -14.27 0.34
C SER A 501 6.88 -14.78 1.80
N PRO A 502 8.05 -15.28 2.25
CA PRO A 502 9.19 -15.73 1.42
C PRO A 502 8.94 -17.10 0.80
N LEU A 503 9.45 -17.33 -0.40
CA LEU A 503 9.38 -18.67 -1.02
C LEU A 503 10.03 -19.72 -0.10
N GLY A 504 9.31 -20.83 0.14
CA GLY A 504 9.73 -21.87 1.07
C GLY A 504 9.46 -21.55 2.55
N GLY A 505 8.97 -20.35 2.88
CA GLY A 505 8.57 -19.99 4.24
C GLY A 505 7.10 -20.26 4.54
N TRP A 506 6.27 -20.44 3.52
CA TRP A 506 4.84 -20.67 3.66
C TRP A 506 4.42 -22.08 3.24
N SER A 507 3.29 -22.52 3.74
CA SER A 507 2.70 -23.82 3.43
C SER A 507 1.20 -23.70 3.25
N VAL A 508 0.59 -24.68 2.56
CA VAL A 508 -0.84 -24.73 2.30
C VAL A 508 -1.43 -26.00 2.92
N ARG A 509 -2.54 -25.81 3.61
CA ARG A 509 -3.38 -26.87 4.16
C ARG A 509 -4.70 -26.88 3.38
N LEU A 510 -4.90 -27.91 2.57
CA LEU A 510 -6.13 -28.04 1.76
C LEU A 510 -7.29 -28.69 2.54
N ASP A 511 -7.00 -29.24 3.71
CA ASP A 511 -7.95 -29.85 4.66
C ASP A 511 -8.44 -28.88 5.75
N ALA A 512 -8.13 -27.59 5.62
CA ALA A 512 -8.50 -26.54 6.57
C ALA A 512 -9.88 -25.94 6.28
#